data_420f733ce3e1395a5bfc980b90194ca4
#
_entry.id   420f733ce3e1395a5bfc980b90194ca4
#
_cell.length_a   1.000
_cell.length_b   1.000
_cell.length_c   1.000
_cell.angle_alpha   90.00
_cell.angle_beta   90.00
_cell.angle_gamma   90.00
#
_symmetry.space_group_name_H-M   'P 1'
#
loop_
_entity.id
_entity.type
_entity.pdbx_description
1 polymer ?
#
loop_
_entity_poly.entity_id
_entity_poly.type
_entity_poly.pdbx_seq_one_letter_code
_entity_poly.pdbx_strand_id
1 'polypeptide(L)'
;MLIILCVFTKSAQFPFHFWLPHAMAAPTPVSAYLHSATMVKAGVFLLARLFPVLSDSAEWTWIVSLTGLATLLLGAYTALFKHDLKGLLAYSTISHLGLITLLFGIGTPLAAVAAVFHIMNHATFKASLFMAAGIIDHEAGTRDMRKLNGLWKYMPYTAVLAMVAAGAMAGVPLLNGFLSKEMFFEKTVYLSTEAGVTWWLPTAATLAGMFAVAYSLRFIHDVFFNGEPVNLPRTPHEPPRWMKVPVEILVVICLAVGVLPAVTFGPLLAAAARATLQGDLPQYSLAVWHGFTPALAMSLLAIAGGALIYAFRKPLFSVHDRSIGRVDGRRFYLRIEALIYRTADIIDSIL
;
A
#
# COMPACT_ATOMS: atom_id res chain seq x y z
N MET A 1 -12.85 8.40 -20.46
CA MET A 1 -11.44 8.81 -20.27
C MET A 1 -11.27 9.84 -19.14
N LEU A 2 -11.91 11.00 -19.17
CA LEU A 2 -11.76 12.05 -18.14
C LEU A 2 -12.05 11.57 -16.72
N ILE A 3 -13.09 10.75 -16.53
CA ILE A 3 -13.43 10.21 -15.20
C ILE A 3 -12.31 9.32 -14.65
N ILE A 4 -11.68 8.50 -15.51
CA ILE A 4 -10.54 7.65 -15.11
C ILE A 4 -9.34 8.52 -14.70
N LEU A 5 -9.07 9.64 -15.38
CA LEU A 5 -8.05 10.60 -14.97
C LEU A 5 -8.36 11.23 -13.61
N CYS A 6 -9.61 11.57 -13.33
CA CYS A 6 -10.04 12.04 -12.00
C CYS A 6 -9.81 10.97 -10.92
N VAL A 7 -10.06 9.69 -11.23
CA VAL A 7 -9.72 8.57 -10.33
C VAL A 7 -8.23 8.55 -10.01
N PHE A 8 -7.39 8.62 -11.04
CA PHE A 8 -5.94 8.54 -10.90
C PHE A 8 -5.37 9.69 -10.08
N THR A 9 -5.86 10.91 -10.28
CA THR A 9 -5.45 12.06 -9.48
C THR A 9 -5.85 11.91 -8.01
N LYS A 10 -7.10 11.49 -7.73
CA LYS A 10 -7.60 11.34 -6.35
C LYS A 10 -6.94 10.19 -5.59
N SER A 11 -6.67 9.06 -6.25
CA SER A 11 -6.05 7.89 -5.63
C SER A 11 -4.55 7.81 -5.87
N ALA A 12 -3.90 8.94 -6.13
CA ALA A 12 -2.44 9.05 -6.24
C ALA A 12 -1.81 7.98 -7.15
N GLN A 13 -2.44 7.72 -8.31
CA GLN A 13 -1.89 6.81 -9.31
C GLN A 13 -0.79 7.48 -10.13
N PHE A 14 0.14 6.68 -10.66
CA PHE A 14 1.13 7.17 -11.60
C PHE A 14 0.46 7.76 -12.86
N PRO A 15 0.90 8.93 -13.34
CA PRO A 15 2.00 9.80 -12.86
C PRO A 15 1.59 10.81 -11.78
N PHE A 16 0.35 10.85 -11.31
CA PHE A 16 -0.21 11.89 -10.43
C PHE A 16 0.03 11.66 -8.92
N HIS A 17 0.90 10.72 -8.54
CA HIS A 17 1.08 10.26 -7.16
C HIS A 17 1.83 11.23 -6.22
N PHE A 18 2.55 12.21 -6.75
CA PHE A 18 3.51 13.05 -6.02
C PHE A 18 2.89 13.93 -4.93
N TRP A 19 1.59 14.26 -5.02
CA TRP A 19 0.94 15.08 -4.00
C TRP A 19 0.82 14.35 -2.65
N LEU A 20 0.69 13.02 -2.65
CA LEU A 20 0.45 12.25 -1.44
C LEU A 20 1.62 12.32 -0.45
N PRO A 21 2.90 12.14 -0.84
CA PRO A 21 4.02 12.36 0.06
C PRO A 21 4.12 13.81 0.58
N HIS A 22 3.76 14.80 -0.21
CA HIS A 22 3.73 16.21 0.22
C HIS A 22 2.65 16.47 1.27
N ALA A 23 1.51 15.79 1.19
CA ALA A 23 0.43 15.87 2.18
C ALA A 23 0.83 15.34 3.57
N MET A 24 1.97 14.62 3.69
CA MET A 24 2.50 14.14 4.99
C MET A 24 3.01 15.25 5.90
N ALA A 25 3.06 16.50 5.47
CA ALA A 25 3.33 17.67 6.32
C ALA A 25 2.21 17.88 7.38
N ALA A 26 0.99 17.41 7.10
CA ALA A 26 -0.13 17.48 8.03
C ALA A 26 0.11 16.70 9.34
N PRO A 27 -0.54 17.07 10.46
CA PRO A 27 -0.47 16.31 11.71
C PRO A 27 -0.83 14.83 11.52
N THR A 28 -0.21 13.94 12.30
CA THR A 28 -0.32 12.50 12.06
C THR A 28 -1.73 11.93 12.22
N PRO A 29 -2.59 12.38 13.19
CA PRO A 29 -3.98 11.92 13.26
C PRO A 29 -4.76 12.21 11.96
N VAL A 30 -4.55 13.37 11.35
CA VAL A 30 -5.15 13.74 10.07
C VAL A 30 -4.63 12.84 8.94
N SER A 31 -3.31 12.59 8.93
CA SER A 31 -2.70 11.67 7.95
C SER A 31 -3.25 10.25 8.10
N ALA A 32 -3.44 9.75 9.33
CA ALA A 32 -4.01 8.44 9.58
C ALA A 32 -5.43 8.32 9.01
N TYR A 33 -6.27 9.33 9.22
CA TYR A 33 -7.63 9.34 8.70
C TYR A 33 -7.68 9.46 7.17
N LEU A 34 -7.00 10.46 6.60
CA LEU A 34 -7.08 10.77 5.16
C LEU A 34 -6.42 9.70 4.28
N HIS A 35 -5.33 9.11 4.74
CA HIS A 35 -4.49 8.25 3.90
C HIS A 35 -4.69 6.75 4.13
N SER A 36 -5.43 6.36 5.18
CA SER A 36 -5.78 4.96 5.40
C SER A 36 -7.17 4.60 4.87
N ALA A 37 -8.19 5.42 5.12
CA ALA A 37 -9.57 5.03 4.94
C ALA A 37 -10.40 5.92 4.00
N THR A 38 -10.05 7.21 3.81
CA THR A 38 -10.96 8.18 3.21
C THR A 38 -10.45 8.76 1.88
N MET A 39 -9.71 9.86 1.90
CA MET A 39 -9.42 10.67 0.73
C MET A 39 -8.75 9.88 -0.42
N VAL A 40 -7.71 9.12 -0.11
CA VAL A 40 -6.98 8.35 -1.13
C VAL A 40 -7.79 7.21 -1.73
N LYS A 41 -8.86 6.80 -1.06
CA LYS A 41 -9.76 5.73 -1.53
C LYS A 41 -10.93 6.25 -2.34
N ALA A 42 -11.17 7.56 -2.37
CA ALA A 42 -12.25 8.13 -3.16
C ALA A 42 -12.16 7.78 -4.66
N GLY A 43 -10.95 7.78 -5.24
CA GLY A 43 -10.76 7.39 -6.63
C GLY A 43 -11.01 5.89 -6.84
N VAL A 44 -10.42 5.00 -6.03
CA VAL A 44 -10.67 3.54 -6.16
C VAL A 44 -12.12 3.17 -5.81
N PHE A 45 -12.79 3.93 -4.95
CA PHE A 45 -14.23 3.80 -4.74
C PHE A 45 -15.01 4.16 -6.00
N LEU A 46 -14.61 5.22 -6.71
CA LEU A 46 -15.21 5.57 -7.99
C LEU A 46 -14.96 4.49 -9.05
N LEU A 47 -13.77 3.85 -9.08
CA LEU A 47 -13.55 2.66 -9.93
C LEU A 47 -14.53 1.54 -9.59
N ALA A 48 -14.75 1.25 -8.31
CA ALA A 48 -15.72 0.24 -7.87
C ALA A 48 -17.13 0.56 -8.35
N ARG A 49 -17.54 1.85 -8.34
CA ARG A 49 -18.85 2.29 -8.80
C ARG A 49 -19.01 2.25 -10.32
N LEU A 50 -17.92 2.42 -11.05
CA LEU A 50 -17.91 2.38 -12.52
C LEU A 50 -17.69 0.98 -13.07
N PHE A 51 -17.27 0.04 -12.22
CA PHE A 51 -16.93 -1.33 -12.59
C PHE A 51 -18.04 -2.01 -13.41
N PRO A 52 -19.32 -2.01 -13.00
CA PRO A 52 -20.38 -2.70 -13.74
C PRO A 52 -20.63 -2.17 -15.17
N VAL A 53 -20.22 -0.93 -15.43
CA VAL A 53 -20.47 -0.25 -16.70
C VAL A 53 -19.26 -0.27 -17.62
N LEU A 54 -18.05 -0.25 -17.09
CA LEU A 54 -16.83 -0.02 -17.86
C LEU A 54 -15.87 -1.22 -17.89
N SER A 55 -16.02 -2.18 -17.00
CA SER A 55 -15.04 -3.29 -16.84
C SER A 55 -14.87 -4.17 -18.07
N ASP A 56 -15.89 -4.26 -18.93
CA ASP A 56 -15.86 -5.11 -20.12
C ASP A 56 -15.14 -4.43 -21.33
N SER A 57 -14.76 -3.15 -21.20
CA SER A 57 -14.06 -2.45 -22.27
C SER A 57 -12.56 -2.73 -22.27
N ALA A 58 -11.98 -2.89 -23.47
CA ALA A 58 -10.54 -3.09 -23.63
C ALA A 58 -9.74 -1.91 -23.06
N GLU A 59 -10.25 -0.68 -23.22
CA GLU A 59 -9.65 0.55 -22.71
C GLU A 59 -9.55 0.53 -21.18
N TRP A 60 -10.60 0.05 -20.50
CA TRP A 60 -10.56 -0.13 -19.06
C TRP A 60 -9.44 -1.09 -18.66
N THR A 61 -9.44 -2.28 -19.26
CA THR A 61 -8.46 -3.32 -18.91
C THR A 61 -7.03 -2.82 -19.10
N TRP A 62 -6.70 -2.21 -20.23
CA TRP A 62 -5.34 -1.74 -20.47
C TRP A 62 -4.96 -0.53 -19.65
N ILE A 63 -5.78 0.52 -19.61
CA ILE A 63 -5.43 1.78 -18.97
C ILE A 63 -5.38 1.61 -17.46
N VAL A 64 -6.40 0.96 -16.87
CA VAL A 64 -6.49 0.82 -15.40
C VAL A 64 -5.46 -0.20 -14.90
N SER A 65 -5.28 -1.33 -15.61
CA SER A 65 -4.29 -2.34 -15.19
C SER A 65 -2.85 -1.84 -15.30
N LEU A 66 -2.47 -1.23 -16.42
CA LEU A 66 -1.10 -0.74 -16.59
C LEU A 66 -0.77 0.39 -15.63
N THR A 67 -1.71 1.32 -15.43
CA THR A 67 -1.53 2.40 -14.45
C THR A 67 -1.44 1.84 -13.03
N GLY A 68 -2.30 0.88 -12.68
CA GLY A 68 -2.26 0.21 -11.38
C GLY A 68 -0.94 -0.52 -11.16
N LEU A 69 -0.45 -1.27 -12.15
CA LEU A 69 0.82 -1.98 -12.07
C LEU A 69 2.03 -1.04 -11.95
N ALA A 70 2.07 0.02 -12.77
CA ALA A 70 3.13 1.02 -12.70
C ALA A 70 3.15 1.70 -11.31
N THR A 71 1.96 2.02 -10.79
CA THR A 71 1.81 2.62 -9.45
C THR A 71 2.25 1.67 -8.35
N LEU A 72 1.86 0.39 -8.44
CA LEU A 72 2.24 -0.67 -7.51
C LEU A 72 3.76 -0.79 -7.40
N LEU A 73 4.45 -0.95 -8.53
CA LEU A 73 5.90 -1.14 -8.57
C LEU A 73 6.66 0.11 -8.14
N LEU A 74 6.29 1.29 -8.68
CA LEU A 74 6.92 2.57 -8.33
C LEU A 74 6.76 2.87 -6.85
N GLY A 75 5.55 2.71 -6.32
CA GLY A 75 5.27 2.94 -4.90
C GLY A 75 6.06 2.01 -4.01
N ALA A 76 6.09 0.71 -4.32
CA ALA A 76 6.81 -0.31 -3.55
C ALA A 76 8.32 -0.05 -3.55
N TYR A 77 8.90 0.21 -4.71
CA TYR A 77 10.31 0.55 -4.86
C TYR A 77 10.66 1.81 -4.07
N THR A 78 9.93 2.89 -4.28
CA THR A 78 10.24 4.18 -3.66
C THR A 78 10.08 4.14 -2.14
N ALA A 79 9.09 3.40 -1.62
CA ALA A 79 8.89 3.23 -0.17
C ALA A 79 10.14 2.67 0.52
N LEU A 80 10.83 1.72 -0.12
CA LEU A 80 12.05 1.11 0.43
C LEU A 80 13.15 2.15 0.70
N PHE A 81 13.28 3.19 -0.14
CA PHE A 81 14.37 4.17 -0.04
C PHE A 81 14.05 5.40 0.81
N LYS A 82 12.82 5.52 1.34
CA LYS A 82 12.46 6.67 2.19
C LYS A 82 13.02 6.53 3.59
N HIS A 83 13.57 7.63 4.12
CA HIS A 83 14.10 7.72 5.49
C HIS A 83 13.10 8.31 6.48
N ASP A 84 12.09 9.03 6.01
CA ASP A 84 10.99 9.56 6.83
C ASP A 84 9.91 8.49 7.00
N LEU A 85 9.46 8.22 8.24
CA LEU A 85 8.43 7.22 8.55
C LEU A 85 7.13 7.46 7.78
N LYS A 86 6.63 8.69 7.79
CA LYS A 86 5.41 9.03 7.05
C LYS A 86 5.63 8.94 5.54
N GLY A 87 6.83 9.29 5.06
CA GLY A 87 7.21 9.16 3.67
C GLY A 87 7.20 7.70 3.20
N LEU A 88 7.76 6.77 3.99
CA LEU A 88 7.69 5.34 3.74
C LEU A 88 6.23 4.86 3.69
N LEU A 89 5.41 5.26 4.67
CA LEU A 89 4.00 4.89 4.72
C LEU A 89 3.19 5.50 3.55
N ALA A 90 3.51 6.70 3.10
CA ALA A 90 2.87 7.34 1.95
C ALA A 90 3.14 6.57 0.65
N TYR A 91 4.39 6.24 0.35
CA TYR A 91 4.73 5.47 -0.85
C TYR A 91 4.24 4.03 -0.78
N SER A 92 4.24 3.40 0.39
CA SER A 92 3.60 2.11 0.55
C SER A 92 2.06 2.19 0.38
N THR A 93 1.43 3.31 0.72
CA THR A 93 0.01 3.56 0.40
C THR A 93 -0.21 3.68 -1.10
N ILE A 94 0.65 4.42 -1.83
CA ILE A 94 0.63 4.51 -3.30
C ILE A 94 0.71 3.11 -3.90
N SER A 95 1.63 2.28 -3.43
CA SER A 95 1.78 0.89 -3.88
C SER A 95 0.50 0.08 -3.69
N HIS A 96 -0.11 0.10 -2.51
CA HIS A 96 -1.35 -0.64 -2.25
C HIS A 96 -2.56 -0.09 -3.04
N LEU A 97 -2.62 1.22 -3.27
CA LEU A 97 -3.63 1.80 -4.16
C LEU A 97 -3.43 1.34 -5.61
N GLY A 98 -2.18 1.21 -6.06
CA GLY A 98 -1.83 0.61 -7.34
C GLY A 98 -2.29 -0.84 -7.45
N LEU A 99 -2.10 -1.65 -6.38
CA LEU A 99 -2.60 -3.02 -6.30
C LEU A 99 -4.14 -3.08 -6.46
N ILE A 100 -4.87 -2.22 -5.74
CA ILE A 100 -6.33 -2.15 -5.82
C ILE A 100 -6.78 -1.73 -7.23
N THR A 101 -6.12 -0.74 -7.81
CA THR A 101 -6.38 -0.27 -9.17
C THR A 101 -6.14 -1.36 -10.20
N LEU A 102 -5.03 -2.10 -10.07
CA LEU A 102 -4.72 -3.26 -10.93
C LEU A 102 -5.81 -4.34 -10.84
N LEU A 103 -6.27 -4.66 -9.63
CA LEU A 103 -7.34 -5.64 -9.44
C LEU A 103 -8.64 -5.21 -10.14
N PHE A 104 -9.06 -3.96 -10.04
CA PHE A 104 -10.21 -3.46 -10.80
C PHE A 104 -9.95 -3.47 -12.32
N GLY A 105 -8.71 -3.18 -12.72
CA GLY A 105 -8.32 -3.20 -14.13
C GLY A 105 -8.36 -4.59 -14.77
N ILE A 106 -8.16 -5.67 -14.00
CA ILE A 106 -8.31 -7.06 -14.47
C ILE A 106 -9.73 -7.35 -15.01
N GLY A 107 -10.75 -6.62 -14.54
CA GLY A 107 -12.10 -6.67 -15.09
C GLY A 107 -12.94 -7.87 -14.66
N THR A 108 -12.38 -8.88 -13.96
CA THR A 108 -13.17 -10.05 -13.54
C THR A 108 -13.91 -9.80 -12.22
N PRO A 109 -15.11 -10.40 -12.02
CA PRO A 109 -15.87 -10.29 -10.77
C PRO A 109 -15.06 -10.69 -9.53
N LEU A 110 -14.29 -11.78 -9.63
CA LEU A 110 -13.42 -12.24 -8.53
C LEU A 110 -12.30 -11.25 -8.22
N ALA A 111 -11.73 -10.58 -9.23
CA ALA A 111 -10.72 -9.55 -9.00
C ALA A 111 -11.34 -8.30 -8.32
N ALA A 112 -12.57 -7.94 -8.66
CA ALA A 112 -13.30 -6.87 -7.97
C ALA A 112 -13.56 -7.21 -6.50
N VAL A 113 -13.95 -8.46 -6.17
CA VAL A 113 -14.08 -8.93 -4.77
C VAL A 113 -12.75 -8.83 -4.04
N ALA A 114 -11.64 -9.26 -4.66
CA ALA A 114 -10.30 -9.16 -4.10
C ALA A 114 -9.89 -7.70 -3.86
N ALA A 115 -10.23 -6.78 -4.79
CA ALA A 115 -9.99 -5.35 -4.64
C ALA A 115 -10.73 -4.77 -3.42
N VAL A 116 -12.02 -5.04 -3.29
CA VAL A 116 -12.84 -4.61 -2.16
C VAL A 116 -12.28 -5.17 -0.84
N PHE A 117 -11.94 -6.45 -0.80
CA PHE A 117 -11.34 -7.06 0.38
C PHE A 117 -10.00 -6.41 0.75
N HIS A 118 -9.16 -6.11 -0.25
CA HIS A 118 -7.89 -5.41 0.01
C HIS A 118 -8.11 -3.96 0.47
N ILE A 119 -9.14 -3.25 -0.01
CA ILE A 119 -9.52 -1.92 0.48
C ILE A 119 -9.80 -1.94 1.98
N MET A 120 -10.57 -2.93 2.45
CA MET A 120 -10.94 -3.07 3.86
C MET A 120 -9.71 -3.39 4.73
N ASN A 121 -8.92 -4.38 4.33
CA ASN A 121 -7.70 -4.78 5.05
C ASN A 121 -6.66 -3.67 5.09
N HIS A 122 -6.45 -3.00 3.96
CA HIS A 122 -5.54 -1.86 3.86
C HIS A 122 -5.95 -0.70 4.78
N ALA A 123 -7.25 -0.39 4.91
CA ALA A 123 -7.71 0.64 5.83
C ALA A 123 -7.25 0.35 7.25
N THR A 124 -7.39 -0.89 7.70
CA THR A 124 -7.12 -1.31 9.06
C THR A 124 -5.63 -1.24 9.38
N PHE A 125 -4.78 -1.94 8.64
CA PHE A 125 -3.35 -1.94 8.97
C PHE A 125 -2.65 -0.60 8.68
N LYS A 126 -3.13 0.20 7.71
CA LYS A 126 -2.56 1.53 7.46
C LYS A 126 -2.92 2.54 8.52
N ALA A 127 -4.15 2.53 9.01
CA ALA A 127 -4.53 3.38 10.13
C ALA A 127 -3.66 3.08 11.36
N SER A 128 -3.48 1.77 11.70
CA SER A 128 -2.57 1.34 12.77
C SER A 128 -1.16 1.89 12.60
N LEU A 129 -0.58 1.73 11.40
CA LEU A 129 0.80 2.16 11.11
C LEU A 129 0.97 3.66 11.17
N PHE A 130 0.03 4.44 10.61
CA PHE A 130 0.10 5.90 10.70
C PHE A 130 -0.06 6.38 12.15
N MET A 131 -0.95 5.78 12.93
CA MET A 131 -1.09 6.12 14.34
C MET A 131 0.16 5.74 15.14
N ALA A 132 0.75 4.57 14.92
CA ALA A 132 2.01 4.17 15.54
C ALA A 132 3.16 5.12 15.14
N ALA A 133 3.27 5.51 13.85
CA ALA A 133 4.22 6.51 13.42
C ALA A 133 3.99 7.88 14.08
N GLY A 134 2.73 8.22 14.38
CA GLY A 134 2.37 9.42 15.11
C GLY A 134 2.80 9.38 16.56
N ILE A 135 2.64 8.25 17.22
CA ILE A 135 3.14 8.03 18.58
C ILE A 135 4.66 8.18 18.60
N ILE A 136 5.37 7.53 17.67
CA ILE A 136 6.83 7.63 17.58
C ILE A 136 7.29 9.08 17.34
N ASP A 137 6.65 9.80 16.41
CA ASP A 137 6.93 11.22 16.13
C ASP A 137 6.72 12.11 17.35
N HIS A 138 5.64 11.88 18.09
CA HIS A 138 5.31 12.64 19.29
C HIS A 138 6.32 12.40 20.43
N GLU A 139 6.65 11.14 20.70
CA GLU A 139 7.48 10.75 21.85
C GLU A 139 8.99 10.95 21.57
N ALA A 140 9.47 10.63 20.37
CA ALA A 140 10.87 10.79 19.99
C ALA A 140 11.20 12.19 19.43
N GLY A 141 10.19 12.97 19.02
CA GLY A 141 10.35 14.29 18.41
C GLY A 141 10.92 14.27 17.00
N THR A 142 10.95 13.11 16.34
CA THR A 142 11.48 12.96 14.97
C THR A 142 10.84 11.77 14.26
N ARG A 143 10.78 11.83 12.92
CA ARG A 143 10.34 10.76 12.03
C ARG A 143 11.49 10.17 11.21
N ASP A 144 12.71 10.67 11.37
CA ASP A 144 13.88 10.20 10.62
C ASP A 144 14.33 8.83 11.17
N MET A 145 14.07 7.77 10.39
CA MET A 145 14.41 6.40 10.76
C MET A 145 15.91 6.17 11.02
N ARG A 146 16.78 7.05 10.50
CA ARG A 146 18.23 6.98 10.75
C ARG A 146 18.60 7.38 12.18
N LYS A 147 17.69 8.09 12.87
CA LYS A 147 17.87 8.55 14.25
C LYS A 147 17.13 7.71 15.27
N LEU A 148 16.04 7.04 14.85
CA LEU A 148 15.10 6.38 15.76
C LEU A 148 15.67 5.13 16.41
N ASN A 149 16.43 4.34 15.72
CA ASN A 149 17.10 3.08 16.15
C ASN A 149 16.81 2.63 17.60
N GLY A 150 16.62 1.34 17.83
CA GLY A 150 16.57 0.78 19.19
C GLY A 150 15.41 1.21 20.09
N LEU A 151 14.32 1.76 19.54
CA LEU A 151 13.18 2.22 20.33
C LEU A 151 12.45 1.10 21.10
N TRP A 152 12.75 -0.17 20.81
CA TRP A 152 12.23 -1.30 21.59
C TRP A 152 12.46 -1.16 23.09
N LYS A 153 13.61 -0.60 23.50
CA LYS A 153 13.95 -0.41 24.92
C LYS A 153 13.07 0.62 25.63
N TYR A 154 12.57 1.58 24.89
CA TYR A 154 11.83 2.74 25.40
C TYR A 154 10.31 2.60 25.21
N MET A 155 9.90 1.92 24.12
CA MET A 155 8.51 1.83 23.69
C MET A 155 8.14 0.38 23.26
N PRO A 156 8.32 -0.63 24.13
CA PRO A 156 8.14 -2.04 23.78
C PRO A 156 6.70 -2.35 23.39
N TYR A 157 5.73 -1.77 24.06
CA TYR A 157 4.32 -2.00 23.77
C TYR A 157 3.91 -1.39 22.41
N THR A 158 4.29 -0.15 22.16
CA THR A 158 4.10 0.51 20.86
C THR A 158 4.81 -0.26 19.74
N ALA A 159 6.00 -0.81 20.01
CA ALA A 159 6.73 -1.63 19.07
C ALA A 159 5.97 -2.90 18.67
N VAL A 160 5.37 -3.62 19.62
CA VAL A 160 4.55 -4.82 19.32
C VAL A 160 3.36 -4.46 18.44
N LEU A 161 2.63 -3.39 18.74
CA LEU A 161 1.52 -2.93 17.92
C LEU A 161 1.96 -2.60 16.49
N ALA A 162 3.05 -1.86 16.37
CA ALA A 162 3.64 -1.48 15.08
C ALA A 162 4.13 -2.71 14.28
N MET A 163 4.73 -3.70 14.95
CA MET A 163 5.19 -4.94 14.32
C MET A 163 4.04 -5.76 13.75
N VAL A 164 2.94 -5.92 14.50
CA VAL A 164 1.75 -6.64 14.00
C VAL A 164 1.17 -5.92 12.78
N ALA A 165 1.00 -4.60 12.83
CA ALA A 165 0.47 -3.83 11.71
C ALA A 165 1.42 -3.84 10.49
N ALA A 166 2.73 -3.77 10.71
CA ALA A 166 3.73 -3.88 9.63
C ALA A 166 3.82 -5.30 9.06
N GLY A 167 3.65 -6.34 9.89
CA GLY A 167 3.50 -7.72 9.46
C GLY A 167 2.26 -7.92 8.59
N ALA A 168 1.13 -7.30 8.95
CA ALA A 168 -0.07 -7.29 8.12
C ALA A 168 0.18 -6.59 6.77
N MET A 169 0.87 -5.46 6.76
CA MET A 169 1.30 -4.76 5.54
C MET A 169 2.25 -5.62 4.69
N ALA A 170 3.16 -6.36 5.29
CA ALA A 170 4.06 -7.29 4.61
C ALA A 170 3.31 -8.47 3.98
N GLY A 171 2.20 -8.90 4.57
CA GLY A 171 1.48 -10.10 4.19
C GLY A 171 1.98 -11.34 4.94
N VAL A 172 2.27 -11.19 6.23
CA VAL A 172 2.62 -12.31 7.10
C VAL A 172 1.38 -13.18 7.33
N PRO A 173 1.49 -14.53 7.22
CA PRO A 173 0.38 -15.44 7.49
C PRO A 173 -0.33 -15.16 8.83
N LEU A 174 -1.61 -15.48 8.91
CA LEU A 174 -2.50 -15.23 10.06
C LEU A 174 -2.79 -13.75 10.35
N LEU A 175 -2.34 -12.83 9.49
CA LEU A 175 -2.73 -11.43 9.52
C LEU A 175 -3.60 -11.08 8.30
N ASN A 176 -4.47 -10.10 8.48
CA ASN A 176 -5.47 -9.73 7.47
C ASN A 176 -4.88 -9.37 6.09
N GLY A 177 -3.67 -8.80 6.06
CA GLY A 177 -3.00 -8.44 4.81
C GLY A 177 -2.54 -9.64 3.97
N PHE A 178 -2.24 -10.79 4.61
CA PHE A 178 -1.89 -12.03 3.91
C PHE A 178 -3.03 -12.50 3.00
N LEU A 179 -4.24 -12.63 3.56
CA LEU A 179 -5.40 -13.15 2.82
C LEU A 179 -5.72 -12.32 1.57
N SER A 180 -5.72 -11.00 1.71
CA SER A 180 -6.01 -10.13 0.57
C SER A 180 -4.89 -10.08 -0.46
N LYS A 181 -3.63 -10.30 -0.07
CA LYS A 181 -2.51 -10.45 -1.00
C LYS A 181 -2.52 -11.81 -1.69
N GLU A 182 -2.89 -12.88 -0.99
CA GLU A 182 -3.04 -14.21 -1.58
C GLU A 182 -4.11 -14.19 -2.69
N MET A 183 -5.29 -13.59 -2.42
CA MET A 183 -6.29 -13.37 -3.45
C MET A 183 -5.77 -12.53 -4.62
N PHE A 184 -4.97 -11.50 -4.36
CA PHE A 184 -4.33 -10.72 -5.42
C PHE A 184 -3.40 -11.57 -6.27
N PHE A 185 -2.51 -12.34 -5.67
CA PHE A 185 -1.59 -13.22 -6.41
C PHE A 185 -2.34 -14.27 -7.24
N GLU A 186 -3.39 -14.88 -6.67
CA GLU A 186 -4.25 -15.83 -7.38
C GLU A 186 -4.83 -15.20 -8.66
N LYS A 187 -5.33 -13.94 -8.59
CA LYS A 187 -5.92 -13.29 -9.77
C LYS A 187 -4.87 -12.92 -10.82
N THR A 188 -3.64 -12.63 -10.44
CA THR A 188 -2.55 -12.41 -11.41
C THR A 188 -2.14 -13.69 -12.13
N VAL A 189 -2.13 -14.84 -11.43
CA VAL A 189 -1.88 -16.17 -12.04
C VAL A 189 -3.01 -16.57 -12.96
N TYR A 190 -4.27 -16.41 -12.52
CA TYR A 190 -5.44 -16.76 -13.32
C TYR A 190 -5.45 -15.99 -14.65
N LEU A 191 -5.26 -14.67 -14.63
CA LEU A 191 -5.20 -13.87 -15.84
C LEU A 191 -4.06 -14.30 -16.76
N SER A 192 -2.92 -14.70 -16.21
CA SER A 192 -1.78 -15.19 -16.95
C SER A 192 -2.07 -16.50 -17.71
N THR A 193 -2.84 -17.41 -17.12
CA THR A 193 -3.16 -18.70 -17.72
C THR A 193 -4.31 -18.61 -18.72
N GLU A 194 -5.36 -17.87 -18.42
CA GLU A 194 -6.56 -17.75 -19.24
C GLU A 194 -6.36 -16.87 -20.48
N ALA A 195 -5.68 -15.74 -20.33
CA ALA A 195 -5.46 -14.76 -21.40
C ALA A 195 -4.22 -15.06 -22.27
N GLY A 196 -3.51 -16.17 -22.01
CA GLY A 196 -2.22 -16.45 -22.67
C GLY A 196 -1.15 -15.39 -22.39
N VAL A 197 -1.37 -14.55 -21.37
CA VAL A 197 -0.44 -13.52 -20.93
C VAL A 197 0.71 -14.23 -20.22
N THR A 198 1.92 -13.96 -20.67
CA THR A 198 3.14 -14.52 -20.11
C THR A 198 3.29 -14.24 -18.62
N TRP A 199 4.12 -15.00 -17.91
CA TRP A 199 4.42 -14.91 -16.48
C TRP A 199 4.90 -13.53 -15.96
N TRP A 200 4.96 -12.51 -16.80
CA TRP A 200 5.43 -11.18 -16.42
C TRP A 200 4.56 -10.51 -15.33
N LEU A 201 3.23 -10.69 -15.37
CA LEU A 201 2.33 -10.08 -14.39
C LEU A 201 2.47 -10.73 -13.00
N PRO A 202 2.42 -12.08 -12.84
CA PRO A 202 2.74 -12.72 -11.56
C PRO A 202 4.14 -12.39 -11.05
N THR A 203 5.14 -12.30 -11.94
CA THR A 203 6.51 -11.93 -11.56
C THR A 203 6.57 -10.49 -11.05
N ALA A 204 5.95 -9.54 -11.74
CA ALA A 204 5.89 -8.14 -11.30
C ALA A 204 5.14 -7.99 -9.97
N ALA A 205 4.03 -8.73 -9.79
CA ALA A 205 3.28 -8.77 -8.54
C ALA A 205 4.12 -9.33 -7.38
N THR A 206 4.85 -10.42 -7.62
CA THR A 206 5.77 -11.02 -6.64
C THR A 206 6.89 -10.05 -6.27
N LEU A 207 7.49 -9.37 -7.25
CA LEU A 207 8.52 -8.36 -7.02
C LEU A 207 8.01 -7.20 -6.17
N ALA A 208 6.81 -6.71 -6.44
CA ALA A 208 6.17 -5.71 -5.60
C ALA A 208 5.92 -6.22 -4.17
N GLY A 209 5.56 -7.49 -4.03
CA GLY A 209 5.45 -8.20 -2.75
C GLY A 209 6.78 -8.26 -2.00
N MET A 210 7.88 -8.56 -2.68
CA MET A 210 9.24 -8.55 -2.09
C MET A 210 9.60 -7.15 -1.55
N PHE A 211 9.36 -6.10 -2.32
CA PHE A 211 9.58 -4.74 -1.83
C PHE A 211 8.65 -4.41 -0.65
N ALA A 212 7.40 -4.92 -0.66
CA ALA A 212 6.48 -4.70 0.45
C ALA A 212 6.99 -5.31 1.76
N VAL A 213 7.54 -6.50 1.71
CA VAL A 213 8.19 -7.13 2.86
C VAL A 213 9.44 -6.35 3.27
N ALA A 214 10.29 -5.95 2.31
CA ALA A 214 11.54 -5.25 2.59
C ALA A 214 11.31 -3.90 3.29
N TYR A 215 10.38 -3.07 2.84
CA TYR A 215 10.10 -1.80 3.52
C TYR A 215 9.34 -2.00 4.85
N SER A 216 8.57 -3.07 5.01
CA SER A 216 7.95 -3.41 6.30
C SER A 216 9.00 -3.87 7.33
N LEU A 217 9.96 -4.70 6.92
CA LEU A 217 11.11 -5.06 7.75
C LEU A 217 11.95 -3.85 8.12
N ARG A 218 12.12 -2.92 7.18
CA ARG A 218 12.80 -1.66 7.45
C ARG A 218 12.07 -0.82 8.49
N PHE A 219 10.75 -0.70 8.37
CA PHE A 219 9.94 -0.03 9.38
C PHE A 219 10.11 -0.66 10.77
N ILE A 220 10.14 -1.98 10.86
CA ILE A 220 10.29 -2.70 12.14
C ILE A 220 11.72 -2.59 12.65
N HIS A 221 12.69 -3.05 11.89
CA HIS A 221 14.05 -3.26 12.37
C HIS A 221 14.80 -1.95 12.51
N ASP A 222 14.75 -1.04 11.51
CA ASP A 222 15.50 0.21 11.57
C ASP A 222 14.98 1.14 12.68
N VAL A 223 13.70 1.04 13.07
CA VAL A 223 13.10 1.86 14.13
C VAL A 223 13.30 1.26 15.51
N PHE A 224 13.06 -0.04 15.66
CA PHE A 224 12.98 -0.65 16.99
C PHE A 224 14.23 -1.45 17.40
N PHE A 225 15.03 -1.96 16.46
CA PHE A 225 16.10 -2.92 16.78
C PHE A 225 17.49 -2.56 16.26
N ASN A 226 17.64 -1.57 15.41
CA ASN A 226 18.91 -1.27 14.71
C ASN A 226 19.85 -0.39 15.55
N GLY A 227 20.32 -0.89 16.70
CA GLY A 227 21.31 -0.20 17.55
C GLY A 227 20.68 0.71 18.61
N GLU A 228 21.26 1.88 18.82
CA GLU A 228 20.82 2.87 19.81
C GLU A 228 20.30 4.14 19.10
N PRO A 229 19.35 4.87 19.71
CA PRO A 229 18.90 6.14 19.18
C PRO A 229 20.01 7.17 19.05
N VAL A 230 19.97 7.97 18.00
CA VAL A 230 21.02 8.97 17.72
C VAL A 230 20.43 10.38 17.73
N ASN A 231 20.89 11.22 18.66
CA ASN A 231 20.51 12.64 18.74
C ASN A 231 19.01 12.89 18.66
N LEU A 232 18.23 12.18 19.47
CA LEU A 232 16.79 12.39 19.53
C LEU A 232 16.48 13.75 20.19
N PRO A 233 15.51 14.52 19.66
CA PRO A 233 15.07 15.77 20.26
C PRO A 233 14.41 15.60 21.64
N ARG A 234 13.85 14.41 21.91
CA ARG A 234 13.17 14.04 23.17
C ARG A 234 13.60 12.64 23.60
N THR A 235 13.60 12.39 24.89
CA THR A 235 13.75 11.04 25.43
C THR A 235 12.46 10.27 25.23
N PRO A 236 12.45 9.23 24.39
CA PRO A 236 11.23 8.49 24.10
C PRO A 236 10.76 7.69 25.32
N HIS A 237 9.46 7.60 25.49
CA HIS A 237 8.81 6.76 26.50
C HIS A 237 7.47 6.23 25.96
N GLU A 238 6.87 5.25 26.65
CA GLU A 238 5.54 4.79 26.27
C GLU A 238 4.49 5.91 26.41
N PRO A 239 3.64 6.12 25.39
CA PRO A 239 2.65 7.18 25.42
C PRO A 239 1.52 6.87 26.42
N PRO A 240 0.69 7.87 26.76
CA PRO A 240 -0.52 7.67 27.55
C PRO A 240 -1.43 6.61 26.91
N ARG A 241 -2.19 5.91 27.76
CA ARG A 241 -3.06 4.80 27.32
C ARG A 241 -4.00 5.20 26.17
N TRP A 242 -4.61 6.38 26.23
CA TRP A 242 -5.57 6.84 25.23
C TRP A 242 -4.97 7.05 23.84
N MET A 243 -3.69 7.26 23.72
CA MET A 243 -3.01 7.30 22.40
C MET A 243 -2.81 5.88 21.81
N LYS A 244 -2.73 4.85 22.64
CA LYS A 244 -2.53 3.45 22.23
C LYS A 244 -3.83 2.75 21.87
N VAL A 245 -4.92 3.03 22.57
CA VAL A 245 -6.22 2.35 22.40
C VAL A 245 -6.69 2.28 20.92
N PRO A 246 -6.65 3.36 20.12
CA PRO A 246 -7.05 3.25 18.73
C PRO A 246 -6.18 2.28 17.92
N VAL A 247 -4.88 2.23 18.18
CA VAL A 247 -3.94 1.30 17.53
C VAL A 247 -4.22 -0.13 17.97
N GLU A 248 -4.46 -0.35 19.27
CA GLU A 248 -4.83 -1.64 19.84
C GLU A 248 -6.07 -2.23 19.17
N ILE A 249 -7.14 -1.43 19.05
CA ILE A 249 -8.39 -1.85 18.39
C ILE A 249 -8.11 -2.29 16.95
N LEU A 250 -7.37 -1.50 16.19
CA LEU A 250 -7.07 -1.81 14.79
C LEU A 250 -6.16 -3.04 14.65
N VAL A 251 -5.20 -3.22 15.56
CA VAL A 251 -4.34 -4.41 15.59
C VAL A 251 -5.14 -5.66 15.93
N VAL A 252 -6.07 -5.57 16.90
CA VAL A 252 -6.99 -6.67 17.22
C VAL A 252 -7.84 -7.02 15.99
N ILE A 253 -8.34 -6.03 15.23
CA ILE A 253 -9.07 -6.29 13.99
C ILE A 253 -8.15 -6.96 12.96
N CYS A 254 -6.88 -6.55 12.80
CA CYS A 254 -5.94 -7.21 11.90
C CYS A 254 -5.77 -8.71 12.23
N LEU A 255 -5.66 -9.04 13.50
CA LEU A 255 -5.56 -10.43 13.98
C LEU A 255 -6.88 -11.18 13.80
N ALA A 256 -7.99 -10.59 14.22
CA ALA A 256 -9.31 -11.22 14.12
C ALA A 256 -9.69 -11.55 12.67
N VAL A 257 -9.45 -10.63 11.74
CA VAL A 257 -9.67 -10.86 10.31
C VAL A 257 -8.68 -11.87 9.73
N GLY A 258 -7.43 -11.88 10.21
CA GLY A 258 -6.43 -12.84 9.77
C GLY A 258 -6.74 -14.28 10.16
N VAL A 259 -7.39 -14.48 11.32
CA VAL A 259 -7.74 -15.82 11.85
C VAL A 259 -9.17 -16.25 11.51
N LEU A 260 -10.13 -15.32 11.53
CA LEU A 260 -11.56 -15.56 11.34
C LEU A 260 -12.17 -14.64 10.26
N PRO A 261 -11.65 -14.63 9.02
CA PRO A 261 -12.04 -13.66 7.99
C PRO A 261 -13.53 -13.80 7.59
N ALA A 262 -14.05 -15.03 7.52
CA ALA A 262 -15.42 -15.28 7.13
C ALA A 262 -16.45 -14.69 8.11
N VAL A 263 -16.16 -14.74 9.42
CA VAL A 263 -17.04 -14.22 10.46
C VAL A 263 -16.91 -12.71 10.62
N THR A 264 -15.68 -12.18 10.53
CA THR A 264 -15.37 -10.77 10.79
C THR A 264 -15.72 -9.89 9.61
N PHE A 265 -15.03 -10.07 8.49
CA PHE A 265 -15.21 -9.24 7.28
C PHE A 265 -16.12 -9.88 6.23
N GLY A 266 -16.44 -11.17 6.32
CA GLY A 266 -17.25 -11.87 5.33
C GLY A 266 -18.59 -11.20 5.00
N PRO A 267 -19.45 -10.89 5.98
CA PRO A 267 -20.74 -10.23 5.72
C PRO A 267 -20.58 -8.84 5.08
N LEU A 268 -19.62 -8.04 5.57
CA LEU A 268 -19.36 -6.70 5.06
C LEU A 268 -18.76 -6.76 3.64
N LEU A 269 -17.85 -7.71 3.38
CA LEU A 269 -17.29 -7.95 2.05
C LEU A 269 -18.38 -8.36 1.06
N ALA A 270 -19.27 -9.28 1.46
CA ALA A 270 -20.37 -9.71 0.61
C ALA A 270 -21.31 -8.56 0.24
N ALA A 271 -21.66 -7.70 1.19
CA ALA A 271 -22.49 -6.52 0.94
C ALA A 271 -21.79 -5.52 0.00
N ALA A 272 -20.52 -5.20 0.27
CA ALA A 272 -19.76 -4.25 -0.55
C ALA A 272 -19.47 -4.80 -1.96
N ALA A 273 -19.17 -6.09 -2.09
CA ALA A 273 -18.94 -6.72 -3.38
C ALA A 273 -20.23 -6.77 -4.24
N ARG A 274 -21.39 -7.10 -3.66
CA ARG A 274 -22.69 -7.01 -4.37
C ARG A 274 -22.95 -5.60 -4.86
N ALA A 275 -22.71 -4.58 -4.04
CA ALA A 275 -22.87 -3.19 -4.43
C ALA A 275 -21.89 -2.76 -5.55
N THR A 276 -20.71 -3.38 -5.60
CA THR A 276 -19.70 -3.12 -6.64
C THR A 276 -20.06 -3.82 -7.95
N LEU A 277 -20.49 -5.07 -7.89
CA LEU A 277 -20.79 -5.90 -9.07
C LEU A 277 -22.19 -5.60 -9.64
N GLN A 278 -23.10 -5.04 -8.83
CA GLN A 278 -24.52 -4.85 -9.15
C GLN A 278 -25.21 -6.13 -9.66
N GLY A 279 -24.75 -7.30 -9.15
CA GLY A 279 -25.22 -8.62 -9.56
C GLY A 279 -24.86 -9.67 -8.53
N ASP A 280 -24.94 -10.94 -8.96
CA ASP A 280 -24.63 -12.09 -8.12
C ASP A 280 -23.16 -12.13 -7.74
N LEU A 281 -22.91 -12.60 -6.51
CA LEU A 281 -21.55 -12.79 -6.06
C LEU A 281 -20.94 -14.04 -6.71
N PRO A 282 -19.73 -13.92 -7.28
CA PRO A 282 -18.99 -15.12 -7.69
C PRO A 282 -18.67 -15.96 -6.45
N GLN A 283 -18.48 -17.25 -6.66
CA GLN A 283 -17.99 -18.12 -5.60
C GLN A 283 -16.55 -17.74 -5.23
N TYR A 284 -16.30 -17.43 -3.97
CA TYR A 284 -14.97 -17.16 -3.41
C TYR A 284 -14.85 -17.78 -2.01
N SER A 285 -13.65 -18.10 -1.62
CA SER A 285 -13.35 -18.65 -0.30
C SER A 285 -12.58 -17.62 0.53
N LEU A 286 -12.96 -17.50 1.79
CA LEU A 286 -12.21 -16.76 2.82
C LEU A 286 -11.49 -17.71 3.78
N ALA A 287 -11.24 -18.97 3.38
CA ALA A 287 -10.46 -19.87 4.20
C ALA A 287 -9.05 -19.33 4.43
N VAL A 288 -8.48 -19.58 5.59
CA VAL A 288 -7.10 -19.18 5.93
C VAL A 288 -6.08 -20.03 5.20
N TRP A 289 -6.47 -21.26 4.80
CA TRP A 289 -5.62 -22.21 4.11
C TRP A 289 -6.32 -22.77 2.88
N HIS A 290 -5.69 -22.63 1.72
CA HIS A 290 -6.19 -23.12 0.42
C HIS A 290 -5.30 -24.24 -0.16
N GLY A 291 -4.43 -24.86 0.65
CA GLY A 291 -3.46 -25.85 0.17
C GLY A 291 -2.22 -25.20 -0.46
N PHE A 292 -1.44 -26.03 -1.14
CA PHE A 292 -0.22 -25.58 -1.86
C PHE A 292 -0.60 -25.01 -3.22
N THR A 293 -0.86 -23.72 -3.27
CA THR A 293 -1.24 -22.99 -4.48
C THR A 293 -0.07 -22.18 -5.06
N PRO A 294 -0.09 -21.82 -6.35
CA PRO A 294 0.89 -20.85 -6.90
C PRO A 294 0.88 -19.52 -6.15
N ALA A 295 -0.28 -19.05 -5.69
CA ALA A 295 -0.40 -17.82 -4.89
C ALA A 295 0.35 -17.92 -3.55
N LEU A 296 0.26 -19.08 -2.87
CA LEU A 296 1.05 -19.33 -1.67
C LEU A 296 2.55 -19.35 -1.97
N ALA A 297 2.97 -19.99 -3.07
CA ALA A 297 4.38 -20.00 -3.49
C ALA A 297 4.89 -18.57 -3.75
N MET A 298 4.10 -17.72 -4.43
CA MET A 298 4.41 -16.30 -4.63
C MET A 298 4.50 -15.54 -3.30
N SER A 299 3.62 -15.83 -2.35
CA SER A 299 3.66 -15.23 -1.00
C SER A 299 4.95 -15.59 -0.26
N LEU A 300 5.35 -16.87 -0.28
CA LEU A 300 6.59 -17.33 0.33
C LEU A 300 7.83 -16.74 -0.36
N LEU A 301 7.83 -16.69 -1.69
CA LEU A 301 8.88 -16.02 -2.47
C LEU A 301 8.96 -14.53 -2.16
N ALA A 302 7.81 -13.85 -1.98
CA ALA A 302 7.78 -12.45 -1.59
C ALA A 302 8.38 -12.23 -0.20
N ILE A 303 8.08 -13.10 0.77
CA ILE A 303 8.63 -13.02 2.12
C ILE A 303 10.15 -13.29 2.09
N ALA A 304 10.60 -14.38 1.46
CA ALA A 304 12.01 -14.75 1.40
C ALA A 304 12.83 -13.71 0.61
N GLY A 305 12.36 -13.32 -0.58
CA GLY A 305 13.01 -12.33 -1.42
C GLY A 305 13.04 -10.94 -0.80
N GLY A 306 11.96 -10.55 -0.10
CA GLY A 306 11.91 -9.27 0.62
C GLY A 306 12.87 -9.24 1.81
N ALA A 307 12.98 -10.33 2.56
CA ALA A 307 13.99 -10.49 3.62
C ALA A 307 15.43 -10.41 3.05
N LEU A 308 15.66 -11.02 1.90
CA LEU A 308 16.94 -10.95 1.21
C LEU A 308 17.26 -9.53 0.73
N ILE A 309 16.32 -8.84 0.09
CA ILE A 309 16.45 -7.42 -0.32
C ILE A 309 16.78 -6.57 0.91
N TYR A 310 16.11 -6.79 2.03
CA TYR A 310 16.38 -6.08 3.26
C TYR A 310 17.78 -6.38 3.83
N ALA A 311 18.22 -7.63 3.81
CA ALA A 311 19.57 -8.02 4.25
C ALA A 311 20.66 -7.31 3.44
N PHE A 312 20.47 -7.17 2.14
CA PHE A 312 21.38 -6.47 1.22
C PHE A 312 21.05 -4.97 1.03
N ARG A 313 20.29 -4.36 1.94
CA ARG A 313 19.86 -2.95 1.80
C ARG A 313 21.02 -1.95 1.68
N LYS A 314 22.14 -2.16 2.38
CA LYS A 314 23.27 -1.20 2.36
C LYS A 314 23.85 -0.99 0.96
N PRO A 315 24.29 -2.05 0.23
CA PRO A 315 24.75 -1.90 -1.15
C PRO A 315 23.64 -1.39 -2.08
N LEU A 316 22.38 -1.81 -1.87
CA LEU A 316 21.25 -1.39 -2.67
C LEU A 316 20.99 0.12 -2.54
N PHE A 317 21.07 0.69 -1.34
CA PHE A 317 20.99 2.15 -1.11
C PHE A 317 22.12 2.89 -1.81
N SER A 318 23.36 2.39 -1.73
CA SER A 318 24.49 3.01 -2.43
C SER A 318 24.31 3.05 -3.95
N VAL A 319 23.76 1.98 -4.54
CA VAL A 319 23.44 1.95 -5.97
C VAL A 319 22.30 2.91 -6.30
N HIS A 320 21.22 2.92 -5.50
CA HIS A 320 20.10 3.83 -5.67
C HIS A 320 20.55 5.29 -5.66
N ASP A 321 21.32 5.70 -4.66
CA ASP A 321 21.79 7.09 -4.50
C ASP A 321 22.70 7.54 -5.64
N ARG A 322 23.51 6.63 -6.20
CA ARG A 322 24.40 6.92 -7.33
C ARG A 322 23.66 7.03 -8.67
N SER A 323 22.60 6.25 -8.87
CA SER A 323 21.92 6.12 -10.17
C SER A 323 20.57 6.86 -10.20
N ILE A 324 19.60 6.37 -9.43
CA ILE A 324 18.20 6.79 -9.51
C ILE A 324 17.88 7.91 -8.53
N GLY A 325 18.56 8.00 -7.38
CA GLY A 325 18.35 9.04 -6.37
C GLY A 325 18.57 10.47 -6.88
N ARG A 326 19.19 10.63 -8.06
CA ARG A 326 19.37 11.91 -8.76
C ARG A 326 18.16 12.30 -9.63
N VAL A 327 17.25 11.36 -9.90
CA VAL A 327 16.02 11.62 -10.69
C VAL A 327 15.00 12.30 -9.79
N ASP A 328 14.87 13.61 -9.93
CA ASP A 328 13.89 14.40 -9.20
C ASP A 328 12.54 14.37 -9.93
N GLY A 329 11.63 13.51 -9.46
CA GLY A 329 10.26 13.41 -10.00
C GLY A 329 9.49 14.73 -9.91
N ARG A 330 9.84 15.62 -8.96
CA ARG A 330 9.27 16.96 -8.84
C ARG A 330 9.66 17.83 -10.03
N ARG A 331 10.91 17.75 -10.50
CA ARG A 331 11.35 18.48 -11.69
C ARG A 331 10.63 18.02 -12.95
N PHE A 332 10.39 16.73 -13.07
CA PHE A 332 9.62 16.17 -14.19
C PHE A 332 8.17 16.70 -14.16
N TYR A 333 7.53 16.68 -13.00
CA TYR A 333 6.18 17.22 -12.82
C TYR A 333 6.11 18.72 -13.17
N LEU A 334 7.01 19.55 -12.62
CA LEU A 334 7.05 20.99 -12.89
C LEU A 334 7.24 21.30 -14.38
N ARG A 335 7.95 20.41 -15.11
CA ARG A 335 8.09 20.56 -16.58
C ARG A 335 6.78 20.24 -17.31
N ILE A 336 6.05 19.20 -16.89
CA ILE A 336 4.74 18.88 -17.46
C ILE A 336 3.75 20.00 -17.16
N GLU A 337 3.70 20.48 -15.93
CA GLU A 337 2.86 21.59 -15.51
C GLU A 337 3.13 22.85 -16.34
N ALA A 338 4.39 23.21 -16.49
CA ALA A 338 4.80 24.35 -17.32
C ALA A 338 4.43 24.16 -18.81
N LEU A 339 4.48 22.91 -19.31
CA LEU A 339 4.05 22.60 -20.67
C LEU A 339 2.52 22.76 -20.82
N ILE A 340 1.74 22.31 -19.83
CA ILE A 340 0.28 22.46 -19.82
C ILE A 340 -0.11 23.95 -19.82
N TYR A 341 0.52 24.77 -18.96
CA TYR A 341 0.27 26.21 -18.94
C TYR A 341 0.62 26.88 -20.28
N ARG A 342 1.79 26.57 -20.86
CA ARG A 342 2.17 27.09 -22.18
C ARG A 342 1.18 26.70 -23.27
N THR A 343 0.67 25.47 -23.26
CA THR A 343 -0.32 25.03 -24.24
C THR A 343 -1.66 25.74 -24.03
N ALA A 344 -2.06 25.95 -22.79
CA ALA A 344 -3.27 26.76 -22.47
C ALA A 344 -3.13 28.20 -22.94
N ASP A 345 -1.99 28.85 -22.68
CA ASP A 345 -1.70 30.23 -23.14
C ASP A 345 -1.72 30.33 -24.69
N ILE A 346 -1.18 29.32 -25.39
CA ILE A 346 -1.21 29.27 -26.86
C ILE A 346 -2.65 29.15 -27.35
N ILE A 347 -3.46 28.28 -26.74
CA ILE A 347 -4.87 28.10 -27.13
C ILE A 347 -5.65 29.39 -26.88
N ASP A 348 -5.43 30.05 -25.75
CA ASP A 348 -6.10 31.33 -25.40
C ASP A 348 -5.69 32.46 -26.35
N SER A 349 -4.46 32.42 -26.87
CA SER A 349 -3.99 33.41 -27.86
C SER A 349 -4.52 33.18 -29.29
N ILE A 350 -5.11 32.00 -29.57
CA ILE A 350 -5.67 31.66 -30.88
C ILE A 350 -7.19 31.86 -30.92
N LEU A 351 -7.85 31.77 -29.75
CA LEU A 351 -9.26 32.03 -29.58
C LEU A 351 -9.56 33.52 -29.39
#